data_482d9697f4f38cff453b3f0383b06a81
#
_entry.id   482d9697f4f38cff453b3f0383b06a81
#
_cell.length_a   1.000
_cell.length_b   1.000
_cell.length_c   1.000
_cell.angle_alpha   90.00
_cell.angle_beta   90.00
_cell.angle_gamma   90.00
#
_symmetry.space_group_name_H-M   'P 1'
#
loop_
_entity.id
_entity.type
_entity.pdbx_description
1 polymer ?
#
loop_
_entity_poly.entity_id
_entity_poly.type
_entity_poly.pdbx_seq_one_letter_code
_entity_poly.pdbx_strand_id
1 'polypeptide(L)'
;MKKIITFLISSLILMSSNIVNAADKIVFGTNWLAQGGHGGFYQAIADGTYKKHGLDVEIMMGGPQMNNRPMLIAGKLDFLMTGNLLLSFDNVRNGIPTMVVGAFFQKDPQAMISHSGQYSNFSDLKNAPTVLVSKDGQFSFWKWMVNAHGFKDE
;
A
#
# COMPACT_ATOMS: atom_id res chain seq x y z
N MET A 1 55.14 -10.67 -29.65
CA MET A 1 54.55 -9.53 -28.89
C MET A 1 53.14 -9.18 -29.38
N LYS A 2 52.86 -8.92 -30.66
CA LYS A 2 51.51 -8.54 -31.16
C LYS A 2 50.43 -9.57 -30.85
N LYS A 3 50.65 -10.88 -30.96
CA LYS A 3 49.68 -11.94 -30.65
C LYS A 3 49.32 -12.06 -29.17
N ILE A 4 50.25 -11.77 -28.26
CA ILE A 4 50.05 -11.78 -26.82
C ILE A 4 49.19 -10.57 -26.39
N ILE A 5 49.40 -9.40 -26.97
CA ILE A 5 48.63 -8.19 -26.73
C ILE A 5 47.19 -8.37 -27.23
N THR A 6 46.98 -8.99 -28.40
CA THR A 6 45.63 -9.27 -28.91
C THR A 6 44.88 -10.24 -28.01
N PHE A 7 45.52 -11.26 -27.46
CA PHE A 7 44.91 -12.22 -26.55
C PHE A 7 44.50 -11.57 -25.19
N LEU A 8 45.34 -10.68 -24.63
CA LEU A 8 45.07 -9.94 -23.43
C LEU A 8 43.91 -8.95 -23.58
N ILE A 9 43.79 -8.28 -24.70
CA ILE A 9 42.69 -7.36 -25.03
C ILE A 9 41.38 -8.14 -25.19
N SER A 10 41.39 -9.30 -25.87
CA SER A 10 40.20 -10.15 -26.00
C SER A 10 39.75 -10.71 -24.65
N SER A 11 40.66 -11.08 -23.76
CA SER A 11 40.33 -11.53 -22.39
C SER A 11 39.72 -10.42 -21.50
N LEU A 12 40.17 -9.17 -21.69
CA LEU A 12 39.64 -8.03 -20.94
C LEU A 12 38.22 -7.64 -21.38
N ILE A 13 37.90 -7.79 -22.67
CA ILE A 13 36.55 -7.53 -23.21
C ILE A 13 35.56 -8.59 -22.78
N LEU A 14 35.96 -9.85 -22.55
CA LEU A 14 35.11 -10.92 -22.03
C LEU A 14 34.81 -10.79 -20.52
N MET A 15 35.62 -10.02 -19.79
CA MET A 15 35.36 -9.75 -18.36
C MET A 15 34.40 -8.57 -18.11
N SER A 16 34.05 -7.78 -19.11
CA SER A 16 33.15 -6.61 -18.98
C SER A 16 31.68 -6.94 -19.19
N SER A 17 31.29 -8.19 -19.32
CA SER A 17 29.91 -8.59 -19.51
C SER A 17 29.34 -9.23 -18.25
N ASN A 18 28.24 -8.65 -17.80
CA ASN A 18 27.33 -9.07 -16.74
C ASN A 18 27.62 -8.50 -15.35
N ILE A 19 27.52 -7.18 -15.22
CA ILE A 19 26.93 -6.65 -14.00
C ILE A 19 25.47 -7.07 -14.07
N VAL A 20 25.14 -8.26 -13.61
CA VAL A 20 23.77 -8.60 -13.26
C VAL A 20 23.44 -7.72 -12.06
N ASN A 21 22.83 -6.57 -12.29
CA ASN A 21 22.25 -5.79 -11.22
C ASN A 21 21.25 -6.72 -10.52
N ALA A 22 21.54 -7.09 -9.27
CA ALA A 22 20.57 -7.77 -8.44
C ALA A 22 19.31 -6.90 -8.40
N ALA A 23 18.13 -7.51 -8.58
CA ALA A 23 16.89 -6.79 -8.51
C ALA A 23 16.71 -6.20 -7.10
N ASP A 24 16.29 -4.95 -7.03
CA ASP A 24 15.98 -4.30 -5.77
C ASP A 24 14.79 -5.00 -5.10
N LYS A 25 14.99 -5.46 -3.88
CA LYS A 25 13.93 -6.08 -3.10
C LYS A 25 13.01 -5.02 -2.54
N ILE A 26 11.73 -5.15 -2.83
CA ILE A 26 10.67 -4.21 -2.42
C ILE A 26 9.58 -4.97 -1.69
N VAL A 27 9.22 -4.52 -0.49
CA VAL A 27 8.06 -5.03 0.25
C VAL A 27 6.93 -4.01 0.14
N PHE A 28 5.86 -4.40 -0.57
CA PHE A 28 4.69 -3.56 -0.81
C PHE A 28 3.52 -4.04 0.06
N GLY A 29 3.07 -3.21 0.99
CA GLY A 29 1.90 -3.48 1.82
C GLY A 29 0.61 -3.06 1.14
N THR A 30 -0.43 -3.93 1.20
CA THR A 30 -1.79 -3.53 0.83
C THR A 30 -2.62 -3.24 2.09
N ASN A 31 -3.65 -2.41 1.96
CA ASN A 31 -4.55 -2.08 3.06
C ASN A 31 -5.54 -3.20 3.39
N TRP A 32 -5.75 -4.14 2.46
CA TRP A 32 -6.75 -5.19 2.56
C TRP A 32 -6.24 -6.52 2.01
N LEU A 33 -7.03 -7.58 2.20
CA LEU A 33 -6.81 -8.88 1.57
C LEU A 33 -6.79 -8.75 0.05
N ALA A 34 -6.16 -9.72 -0.64
CA ALA A 34 -6.15 -9.76 -2.10
C ALA A 34 -7.57 -9.73 -2.67
N GLN A 35 -7.82 -8.80 -3.58
CA GLN A 35 -9.10 -8.61 -4.23
C GLN A 35 -8.91 -8.02 -5.63
N GLY A 36 -9.96 -8.00 -6.45
CA GLY A 36 -9.88 -7.53 -7.85
C GLY A 36 -9.26 -6.13 -8.00
N GLY A 37 -9.57 -5.21 -7.10
CA GLY A 37 -8.98 -3.86 -7.11
C GLY A 37 -7.46 -3.83 -6.89
N HIS A 38 -6.87 -4.89 -6.32
CA HIS A 38 -5.42 -5.03 -6.15
C HIS A 38 -4.77 -5.84 -7.30
N GLY A 39 -5.57 -6.31 -8.26
CA GLY A 39 -5.15 -7.27 -9.30
C GLY A 39 -3.91 -6.83 -10.07
N GLY A 40 -3.76 -5.54 -10.37
CA GLY A 40 -2.62 -5.01 -11.10
C GLY A 40 -1.27 -5.28 -10.41
N PHE A 41 -1.22 -5.21 -9.08
CA PHE A 41 0.02 -5.49 -8.33
C PHE A 41 0.43 -6.96 -8.42
N TYR A 42 -0.54 -7.87 -8.25
CA TYR A 42 -0.30 -9.31 -8.36
C TYR A 42 0.00 -9.73 -9.79
N GLN A 43 -0.67 -9.13 -10.78
CA GLN A 43 -0.41 -9.37 -12.19
C GLN A 43 1.01 -8.97 -12.56
N ALA A 44 1.48 -7.83 -12.07
CA ALA A 44 2.85 -7.36 -12.35
C ALA A 44 3.95 -8.28 -11.77
N ILE A 45 3.64 -9.01 -10.68
CA ILE A 45 4.51 -10.09 -10.20
C ILE A 45 4.42 -11.29 -11.16
N ALA A 46 3.20 -11.73 -11.49
CA ALA A 46 2.95 -12.96 -12.24
C ALA A 46 3.52 -12.91 -13.67
N ASP A 47 3.40 -11.77 -14.35
CA ASP A 47 3.90 -11.60 -15.72
C ASP A 47 5.34 -11.09 -15.80
N GLY A 48 5.99 -10.90 -14.65
CA GLY A 48 7.37 -10.46 -14.56
C GLY A 48 7.60 -8.97 -14.87
N THR A 49 6.55 -8.15 -14.86
CA THR A 49 6.66 -6.70 -15.12
C THR A 49 7.63 -6.05 -14.15
N TYR A 50 7.52 -6.32 -12.84
CA TYR A 50 8.46 -5.77 -11.85
C TYR A 50 9.91 -6.20 -12.15
N LYS A 51 10.13 -7.48 -12.46
CA LYS A 51 11.46 -8.00 -12.78
C LYS A 51 12.08 -7.34 -14.01
N LYS A 52 11.28 -7.01 -15.03
CA LYS A 52 11.74 -6.26 -16.22
C LYS A 52 12.24 -4.87 -15.86
N HIS A 53 11.77 -4.31 -14.74
CA HIS A 53 12.22 -3.02 -14.21
C HIS A 53 13.26 -3.15 -13.10
N GLY A 54 13.86 -4.33 -12.91
CA GLY A 54 14.90 -4.54 -11.90
C GLY A 54 14.37 -4.62 -10.47
N LEU A 55 13.08 -4.93 -10.29
CA LEU A 55 12.45 -5.01 -8.97
C LEU A 55 12.06 -6.45 -8.63
N ASP A 56 12.32 -6.86 -7.39
CA ASP A 56 11.83 -8.11 -6.80
C ASP A 56 10.82 -7.76 -5.72
N VAL A 57 9.53 -7.79 -6.08
CA VAL A 57 8.44 -7.27 -5.26
C VAL A 57 7.75 -8.40 -4.50
N GLU A 58 7.70 -8.25 -3.18
CA GLU A 58 6.87 -9.05 -2.28
C GLU A 58 5.64 -8.25 -1.85
N ILE A 59 4.44 -8.84 -1.88
CA ILE A 59 3.21 -8.19 -1.41
C ILE A 59 2.83 -8.73 -0.03
N MET A 60 2.82 -7.84 0.97
CA MET A 60 2.29 -8.10 2.30
C MET A 60 0.84 -7.63 2.38
N MET A 61 -0.09 -8.57 2.46
CA MET A 61 -1.53 -8.25 2.54
C MET A 61 -1.90 -7.62 3.89
N GLY A 62 -2.82 -6.67 3.85
CA GLY A 62 -3.56 -6.19 5.01
C GLY A 62 -4.79 -7.04 5.31
N GLY A 63 -5.70 -6.49 6.09
CA GLY A 63 -6.96 -7.13 6.45
C GLY A 63 -7.76 -6.34 7.49
N PRO A 64 -8.98 -6.80 7.88
CA PRO A 64 -9.90 -6.02 8.72
C PRO A 64 -9.33 -5.60 10.07
N GLN A 65 -8.47 -6.42 10.65
CA GLN A 65 -7.81 -6.18 11.94
C GLN A 65 -6.33 -5.82 11.81
N MET A 66 -5.83 -5.71 10.58
CA MET A 66 -4.45 -5.35 10.29
C MET A 66 -4.29 -3.83 10.20
N ASN A 67 -3.18 -3.34 10.73
CA ASN A 67 -2.73 -1.98 10.51
C ASN A 67 -1.26 -2.04 10.08
N ASN A 68 -1.02 -1.94 8.79
CA ASN A 68 0.32 -2.04 8.21
C ASN A 68 1.13 -0.72 8.31
N ARG A 69 0.49 0.39 8.74
CA ARG A 69 1.18 1.68 8.88
C ARG A 69 2.40 1.63 9.84
N PRO A 70 2.34 0.99 11.02
CA PRO A 70 3.53 0.84 11.86
C PRO A 70 4.67 0.07 11.19
N MET A 71 4.36 -0.86 10.29
CA MET A 71 5.36 -1.62 9.53
C MET A 71 6.12 -0.74 8.53
N LEU A 72 5.41 0.20 7.86
CA LEU A 72 6.03 1.21 7.00
C LEU A 72 6.95 2.12 7.83
N ILE A 73 6.47 2.61 8.97
CA ILE A 73 7.25 3.49 9.85
C ILE A 73 8.50 2.78 10.38
N ALA A 74 8.40 1.48 10.66
CA ALA A 74 9.51 0.66 11.11
C ALA A 74 10.47 0.22 9.98
N GLY A 75 10.24 0.64 8.74
CA GLY A 75 11.06 0.26 7.57
C GLY A 75 10.93 -1.22 7.19
N LYS A 76 9.85 -1.88 7.57
CA LYS A 76 9.55 -3.27 7.16
C LYS A 76 8.69 -3.34 5.90
N LEU A 77 8.16 -2.23 5.46
CA LEU A 77 7.54 -2.01 4.16
C LEU A 77 8.24 -0.83 3.51
N ASP A 78 8.48 -0.92 2.21
CA ASP A 78 9.01 0.19 1.41
C ASP A 78 7.88 1.06 0.89
N PHE A 79 6.75 0.44 0.56
CA PHE A 79 5.52 1.10 0.09
C PHE A 79 4.32 0.56 0.84
N LEU A 80 3.32 1.42 1.05
CA LEU A 80 2.04 1.04 1.63
C LEU A 80 0.89 1.71 0.87
N MET A 81 -0.02 0.91 0.35
CA MET A 81 -1.31 1.37 -0.09
C MET A 81 -2.22 1.53 1.13
N THR A 82 -2.58 2.76 1.45
CA THR A 82 -3.46 3.06 2.60
C THR A 82 -4.93 3.07 2.19
N GLY A 83 -5.82 2.91 3.16
CA GLY A 83 -7.26 2.95 2.93
C GLY A 83 -7.80 4.34 2.59
N ASN A 84 -7.10 5.41 2.98
CA ASN A 84 -7.45 6.79 2.62
C ASN A 84 -6.29 7.76 2.86
N LEU A 85 -6.42 8.99 2.34
CA LEU A 85 -5.40 10.04 2.42
C LEU A 85 -5.27 10.66 3.83
N LEU A 86 -6.28 10.55 4.69
CA LEU A 86 -6.24 11.12 6.06
C LEU A 86 -5.11 10.51 6.89
N LEU A 87 -4.75 9.24 6.62
CA LEU A 87 -3.61 8.58 7.26
C LEU A 87 -2.28 9.25 6.91
N SER A 88 -2.16 9.77 5.70
CA SER A 88 -0.95 10.50 5.28
C SER A 88 -0.86 11.88 5.95
N PHE A 89 -1.99 12.57 6.12
CA PHE A 89 -2.02 13.82 6.87
C PHE A 89 -1.67 13.61 8.35
N ASP A 90 -2.13 12.51 8.94
CA ASP A 90 -1.77 12.16 10.31
C ASP A 90 -0.28 11.86 10.45
N ASN A 91 0.36 11.25 9.45
CA ASN A 91 1.81 11.10 9.42
C ASN A 91 2.52 12.46 9.48
N VAL A 92 2.10 13.41 8.65
CA VAL A 92 2.68 14.76 8.64
C VAL A 92 2.53 15.44 10.00
N ARG A 93 1.33 15.36 10.62
CA ARG A 93 1.09 15.93 11.96
C ARG A 93 2.01 15.36 13.04
N ASN A 94 2.38 14.10 12.90
CA ASN A 94 3.24 13.40 13.86
C ASN A 94 4.73 13.41 13.47
N GLY A 95 5.12 14.18 12.45
CA GLY A 95 6.50 14.27 11.99
C GLY A 95 7.06 12.97 11.40
N ILE A 96 6.18 12.07 10.92
CA ILE A 96 6.58 10.79 10.33
C ILE A 96 6.97 11.03 8.87
N PRO A 97 8.22 10.72 8.47
CA PRO A 97 8.74 11.03 7.13
C PRO A 97 8.22 10.05 6.08
N THR A 98 6.98 10.24 5.63
CA THR A 98 6.39 9.49 4.52
C THR A 98 6.00 10.42 3.39
N MET A 99 5.99 9.90 2.15
CA MET A 99 5.62 10.64 0.96
C MET A 99 4.48 9.93 0.23
N VAL A 100 3.48 10.68 -0.21
CA VAL A 100 2.45 10.17 -1.11
C VAL A 100 2.98 10.22 -2.54
N VAL A 101 3.09 9.06 -3.19
CA VAL A 101 3.65 8.93 -4.55
C VAL A 101 2.57 8.70 -5.61
N GLY A 102 1.33 8.42 -5.20
CA GLY A 102 0.21 8.22 -6.13
C GLY A 102 -1.12 8.04 -5.41
N ALA A 103 -2.21 8.17 -6.15
CA ALA A 103 -3.57 7.88 -5.70
C ALA A 103 -4.32 7.10 -6.78
N PHE A 104 -4.97 6.02 -6.38
CA PHE A 104 -5.75 5.17 -7.29
C PHE A 104 -7.16 5.70 -7.50
N PHE A 105 -7.74 6.32 -6.47
CA PHE A 105 -9.06 6.92 -6.52
C PHE A 105 -8.97 8.44 -6.32
N GLN A 106 -9.72 9.18 -7.12
CA GLN A 106 -9.82 10.64 -7.00
C GLN A 106 -10.91 11.07 -6.01
N LYS A 107 -11.79 10.15 -5.64
CA LYS A 107 -12.82 10.31 -4.62
C LYS A 107 -12.80 9.05 -3.73
N ASP A 108 -13.08 9.25 -2.46
CA ASP A 108 -13.19 8.12 -1.52
C ASP A 108 -14.50 7.36 -1.79
N PRO A 109 -14.44 6.05 -2.12
CA PRO A 109 -15.62 5.24 -2.41
C PRO A 109 -16.26 4.65 -1.14
N GLN A 110 -15.78 4.99 0.04
CA GLN A 110 -16.29 4.41 1.28
C GLN A 110 -17.75 4.82 1.52
N ALA A 111 -18.53 3.87 2.00
CA ALA A 111 -19.94 4.06 2.34
C ALA A 111 -20.28 3.25 3.60
N MET A 112 -21.26 3.72 4.34
CA MET A 112 -21.92 2.92 5.38
C MET A 112 -23.07 2.16 4.75
N ILE A 113 -23.15 0.88 5.03
CA ILE A 113 -24.20 0.00 4.53
C ILE A 113 -25.00 -0.58 5.71
N SER A 114 -26.29 -0.75 5.51
CA SER A 114 -27.20 -1.39 6.44
C SER A 114 -28.20 -2.27 5.69
N HIS A 115 -28.97 -3.06 6.41
CA HIS A 115 -30.11 -3.73 5.81
C HIS A 115 -31.14 -2.72 5.32
N SER A 116 -31.78 -3.00 4.20
CA SER A 116 -32.80 -2.13 3.61
C SER A 116 -33.91 -1.81 4.61
N GLY A 117 -34.30 -0.52 4.67
CA GLY A 117 -35.39 -0.05 5.52
C GLY A 117 -35.05 0.17 6.99
N GLN A 118 -33.81 -0.11 7.43
CA GLN A 118 -33.44 0.14 8.84
C GLN A 118 -33.21 1.61 9.15
N TYR A 119 -32.57 2.33 8.24
CA TYR A 119 -32.21 3.74 8.41
C TYR A 119 -32.56 4.52 7.14
N SER A 120 -33.19 5.69 7.30
CA SER A 120 -33.60 6.53 6.19
C SER A 120 -32.64 7.68 5.94
N ASN A 121 -31.93 8.11 6.98
CA ASN A 121 -31.00 9.24 6.92
C ASN A 121 -29.68 8.89 7.59
N PHE A 122 -28.63 9.60 7.23
CA PHE A 122 -27.31 9.45 7.84
C PHE A 122 -27.36 9.65 9.39
N SER A 123 -28.16 10.62 9.84
CA SER A 123 -28.32 10.90 11.28
C SER A 123 -28.92 9.74 12.07
N ASP A 124 -29.68 8.85 11.44
CA ASP A 124 -30.30 7.72 12.11
C ASP A 124 -29.26 6.63 12.47
N LEU A 125 -28.16 6.58 11.73
CA LEU A 125 -27.09 5.61 11.94
C LEU A 125 -26.41 5.74 13.29
N LYS A 126 -26.41 6.93 13.93
CA LYS A 126 -25.87 7.11 15.27
C LYS A 126 -26.62 6.33 16.34
N ASN A 127 -27.84 5.87 16.05
CA ASN A 127 -28.66 5.06 16.93
C ASN A 127 -28.50 3.55 16.63
N ALA A 128 -27.62 3.16 15.71
CA ALA A 128 -27.36 1.77 15.40
C ALA A 128 -26.76 1.07 16.64
N PRO A 129 -27.24 -0.12 17.00
CA PRO A 129 -26.75 -0.85 18.17
C PRO A 129 -25.29 -1.31 18.00
N THR A 130 -24.82 -1.43 16.78
CA THR A 130 -23.45 -1.83 16.44
C THR A 130 -23.05 -1.27 15.08
N VAL A 131 -21.84 -0.74 15.00
CA VAL A 131 -21.21 -0.31 13.75
C VAL A 131 -19.90 -1.06 13.60
N LEU A 132 -19.73 -1.76 12.47
CA LEU A 132 -18.49 -2.44 12.15
C LEU A 132 -17.56 -1.48 11.40
N VAL A 133 -16.38 -1.25 11.96
CA VAL A 133 -15.36 -0.36 11.40
C VAL A 133 -14.02 -1.12 11.34
N SER A 134 -13.33 -1.09 10.20
CA SER A 134 -12.00 -1.67 10.11
C SER A 134 -10.95 -0.77 10.76
N LYS A 135 -9.87 -1.36 11.25
CA LYS A 135 -8.75 -0.64 11.88
C LYS A 135 -7.89 0.17 10.92
N ASP A 136 -8.00 -0.09 9.62
CA ASP A 136 -7.31 0.69 8.60
C ASP A 136 -8.08 2.00 8.30
N GLY A 137 -8.14 2.44 7.07
CA GLY A 137 -8.69 3.72 6.64
C GLY A 137 -10.05 4.13 7.21
N GLN A 138 -10.95 3.19 7.43
CA GLN A 138 -12.29 3.48 7.94
C GLN A 138 -12.30 4.07 9.35
N PHE A 139 -11.32 3.73 10.19
CA PHE A 139 -11.27 4.23 11.56
C PHE A 139 -11.07 5.77 11.64
N SER A 140 -10.44 6.36 10.65
CA SER A 140 -10.29 7.82 10.56
C SER A 140 -11.64 8.51 10.36
N PHE A 141 -12.52 7.94 9.53
CA PHE A 141 -13.88 8.44 9.33
C PHE A 141 -14.75 8.22 10.54
N TRP A 142 -14.60 7.09 11.22
CA TRP A 142 -15.32 6.83 12.47
C TRP A 142 -15.04 7.91 13.50
N LYS A 143 -13.79 8.25 13.73
CA LYS A 143 -13.41 9.34 14.65
C LYS A 143 -14.02 10.68 14.25
N TRP A 144 -14.08 10.97 12.96
CA TRP A 144 -14.74 12.17 12.47
C TRP A 144 -16.25 12.12 12.75
N MET A 145 -16.94 11.01 12.52
CA MET A 145 -18.37 10.86 12.80
C MET A 145 -18.68 11.03 14.30
N VAL A 146 -17.85 10.45 15.17
CA VAL A 146 -17.97 10.65 16.63
C VAL A 146 -17.88 12.14 16.98
N ASN A 147 -16.84 12.82 16.51
CA ASN A 147 -16.57 14.21 16.90
C ASN A 147 -17.51 15.22 16.24
N ALA A 148 -17.86 15.04 14.97
CA ALA A 148 -18.61 16.03 14.18
C ALA A 148 -20.12 15.78 14.17
N HIS A 149 -20.56 14.53 14.37
CA HIS A 149 -21.95 14.12 14.21
C HIS A 149 -22.56 13.42 15.44
N GLY A 150 -21.80 13.32 16.52
CA GLY A 150 -22.28 12.77 17.80
C GLY A 150 -22.54 11.26 17.75
N PHE A 151 -21.78 10.50 16.97
CA PHE A 151 -21.75 9.04 17.07
C PHE A 151 -21.10 8.62 18.39
N LYS A 152 -21.56 7.54 18.97
CA LYS A 152 -20.99 7.01 20.21
C LYS A 152 -19.80 6.10 19.92
N ASP A 153 -18.78 6.19 20.75
CA ASP A 153 -17.54 5.39 20.66
C ASP A 153 -17.44 4.49 21.91
N GLU A 154 -18.44 3.64 22.10
CA GLU A 154 -18.55 2.74 23.25
C GLU A 154 -18.43 1.27 22.80
#